data_e8aebcad5e22e87076b661ec1e5aab2c
#
_entry.id   e8aebcad5e22e87076b661ec1e5aab2c
#
_cell.length_a   1.000
_cell.length_b   1.000
_cell.length_c   1.000
_cell.angle_alpha   90.00
_cell.angle_beta   90.00
_cell.angle_gamma   90.00
#
_symmetry.space_group_name_H-M   'P 1'
#
loop_
_entity.id
_entity.type
_entity.pdbx_description
1 polymer ?
#
loop_
_entity_poly.entity_id
_entity_poly.type
_entity_poly.pdbx_seq_one_letter_code
_entity_poly.pdbx_strand_id
1 'polypeptide(L)'
;MSLVPLPLVAGIRIGHWTDPVGRTGCTVVLCDQPAVAAVDVRGGAPGTIETALLDPAATVQAVNGILLTGGSAFGLAAAAGVLRYLELQGQGFAVGPVRVPIVPGAVIFDLLTGDPAARPGPEAGAAACLAATRKPEEGAVGAGTGATVAKLAGAAHAHPGGIGIATVRAGAATVSAIIVTNAVGAIRDPQTNEWIVALPASGGGALAGANTTIGVIATDALLTKAQAQRVATAAHDGLARAIHPAHTDLDGDTLFCLSVGGDLRVPADPTAVQIAAAEATARAIVRGVRLGAG
;
A
#
# COMPACT_ATOMS: atom_id res chain seq x y z
N MET A 1 6.31 -22.82 17.37
CA MET A 1 6.21 -21.66 18.25
C MET A 1 5.43 -20.60 17.52
N SER A 2 4.22 -20.27 17.99
CA SER A 2 3.45 -19.12 17.47
C SER A 2 4.21 -17.85 17.87
N LEU A 3 4.91 -17.23 16.91
CA LEU A 3 5.52 -15.93 17.14
C LEU A 3 4.39 -14.91 17.27
N VAL A 4 4.30 -14.25 18.41
CA VAL A 4 3.40 -13.10 18.59
C VAL A 4 3.72 -12.10 17.48
N PRO A 5 2.73 -11.64 16.71
CA PRO A 5 2.97 -10.67 15.64
C PRO A 5 3.64 -9.41 16.21
N LEU A 6 4.69 -8.94 15.55
CA LEU A 6 5.31 -7.67 15.93
C LEU A 6 4.32 -6.52 15.72
N PRO A 7 4.32 -5.50 16.59
CA PRO A 7 3.48 -4.33 16.42
C PRO A 7 3.88 -3.54 15.16
N LEU A 8 2.95 -2.75 14.66
CA LEU A 8 3.20 -1.78 13.59
C LEU A 8 4.37 -0.86 13.98
N VAL A 9 5.22 -0.51 13.02
CA VAL A 9 6.31 0.44 13.25
C VAL A 9 5.76 1.75 13.83
N ALA A 10 6.45 2.29 14.83
CA ALA A 10 6.07 3.57 15.43
C ALA A 10 6.28 4.73 14.43
N GLY A 11 5.48 5.79 14.57
CA GLY A 11 5.57 6.98 13.72
C GLY A 11 4.54 7.03 12.58
N ILE A 12 3.68 6.00 12.46
CA ILE A 12 2.54 6.02 11.55
C ILE A 12 1.23 5.64 12.25
N ARG A 13 0.13 6.08 11.66
CA ARG A 13 -1.25 5.65 11.93
C ARG A 13 -1.92 5.30 10.61
N ILE A 14 -2.78 4.29 10.61
CA ILE A 14 -3.49 3.82 9.44
C ILE A 14 -4.98 3.97 9.68
N GLY A 15 -5.69 4.58 8.73
CA GLY A 15 -7.12 4.73 8.79
C GLY A 15 -7.80 4.29 7.52
N HIS A 16 -9.02 3.78 7.66
CA HIS A 16 -9.83 3.27 6.58
C HIS A 16 -11.15 4.02 6.49
N TRP A 17 -11.60 4.24 5.28
CA TRP A 17 -13.00 4.46 4.95
C TRP A 17 -13.45 3.31 4.04
N THR A 18 -14.56 2.67 4.40
CA THR A 18 -15.07 1.46 3.73
C THR A 18 -16.51 1.69 3.30
N ASP A 19 -16.81 1.42 2.03
CA ASP A 19 -18.17 1.30 1.49
C ASP A 19 -18.47 -0.18 1.22
N PRO A 20 -19.14 -0.88 2.15
CA PRO A 20 -19.42 -2.30 1.98
C PRO A 20 -20.50 -2.59 0.92
N VAL A 21 -21.35 -1.61 0.61
CA VAL A 21 -22.41 -1.72 -0.41
C VAL A 21 -21.83 -1.50 -1.80
N GLY A 22 -21.11 -0.41 -1.99
CA GLY A 22 -20.40 -0.11 -3.24
C GLY A 22 -19.16 -0.98 -3.46
N ARG A 23 -18.71 -1.73 -2.44
CA ARG A 23 -17.53 -2.60 -2.45
C ARG A 23 -16.26 -1.88 -2.87
N THR A 24 -16.02 -0.73 -2.27
CA THR A 24 -14.82 0.09 -2.49
C THR A 24 -14.40 0.77 -1.18
N GLY A 25 -13.29 1.46 -1.18
CA GLY A 25 -12.84 2.21 -0.02
C GLY A 25 -11.44 2.81 -0.20
N CYS A 26 -10.99 3.57 0.80
CA CYS A 26 -9.64 4.10 0.81
C CYS A 26 -8.97 3.90 2.17
N THR A 27 -7.65 3.85 2.13
CA THR A 27 -6.76 3.70 3.29
C THR A 27 -5.74 4.83 3.26
N VAL A 28 -5.54 5.48 4.40
CA VAL A 28 -4.51 6.51 4.55
C VAL A 28 -3.47 6.04 5.56
N VAL A 29 -2.20 6.11 5.18
CA VAL A 29 -1.06 5.92 6.09
C VAL A 29 -0.56 7.31 6.45
N LEU A 30 -0.91 7.81 7.63
CA LEU A 30 -0.51 9.12 8.13
C LEU A 30 0.82 9.02 8.87
N CYS A 31 1.74 9.94 8.59
CA CYS A 31 2.99 10.09 9.33
C CYS A 31 2.77 11.00 10.55
N ASP A 32 3.22 10.59 11.74
CA ASP A 32 3.16 11.43 12.95
C ASP A 32 4.11 12.65 12.84
N GLN A 33 5.21 12.48 12.10
CA GLN A 33 6.16 13.53 11.68
C GLN A 33 6.41 13.36 10.17
N PRO A 34 6.77 14.42 9.43
CA PRO A 34 7.12 14.30 8.02
C PRO A 34 8.19 13.22 7.81
N ALA A 35 7.95 12.31 6.87
CA ALA A 35 8.79 11.14 6.61
C ALA A 35 9.49 11.23 5.26
N VAL A 36 10.75 10.82 5.21
CA VAL A 36 11.44 10.61 3.93
C VAL A 36 10.69 9.52 3.16
N ALA A 37 10.41 9.79 1.89
CA ALA A 37 9.62 8.87 1.07
C ALA A 37 10.22 8.63 -0.31
N ALA A 38 9.93 7.45 -0.85
CA ALA A 38 10.25 7.04 -2.22
C ALA A 38 9.15 6.13 -2.77
N VAL A 39 9.16 5.88 -4.08
CA VAL A 39 8.22 4.98 -4.76
C VAL A 39 8.96 4.15 -5.82
N ASP A 40 8.53 2.91 -6.01
CA ASP A 40 8.91 2.09 -7.16
C ASP A 40 7.63 1.59 -7.85
N VAL A 41 7.51 1.81 -9.15
CA VAL A 41 6.38 1.43 -10.00
C VAL A 41 6.85 0.39 -10.99
N ARG A 42 6.27 -0.81 -10.96
CA ARG A 42 6.69 -1.95 -11.81
C ARG A 42 5.62 -2.52 -12.71
N GLY A 43 4.36 -2.27 -12.42
CA GLY A 43 3.28 -2.68 -13.30
C GLY A 43 3.18 -1.78 -14.55
N GLY A 44 2.66 -2.32 -15.66
CA GLY A 44 2.51 -1.61 -16.93
C GLY A 44 1.36 -0.59 -16.97
N ALA A 45 0.41 -0.66 -16.01
CA ALA A 45 -0.80 0.18 -15.98
C ALA A 45 -1.03 0.88 -14.61
N PRO A 46 -0.08 1.68 -14.10
CA PRO A 46 -0.20 2.31 -12.80
C PRO A 46 -1.19 3.48 -12.81
N GLY A 47 -1.94 3.64 -11.69
CA GLY A 47 -2.72 4.82 -11.38
C GLY A 47 -2.17 5.48 -10.11
N THR A 48 -1.53 6.64 -10.24
CA THR A 48 -0.82 7.30 -9.14
C THR A 48 -1.02 8.81 -9.13
N ILE A 49 -0.77 9.43 -7.98
CA ILE A 49 -0.76 10.88 -7.80
C ILE A 49 0.52 11.30 -7.04
N GLU A 50 1.11 12.44 -7.43
CA GLU A 50 2.22 13.14 -6.77
C GLU A 50 3.51 12.28 -6.62
N THR A 51 3.74 11.29 -7.49
CA THR A 51 4.92 10.42 -7.44
C THR A 51 6.20 11.07 -7.93
N ALA A 52 6.13 12.05 -8.84
CA ALA A 52 7.31 12.74 -9.35
C ALA A 52 8.12 13.44 -8.25
N LEU A 53 7.43 13.93 -7.20
CA LEU A 53 8.07 14.56 -6.05
C LEU A 53 8.93 13.58 -5.22
N LEU A 54 8.70 12.28 -5.34
CA LEU A 54 9.44 11.23 -4.64
C LEU A 54 10.80 10.91 -5.29
N ASP A 55 11.10 11.45 -6.46
CA ASP A 55 12.42 11.34 -7.08
C ASP A 55 13.51 11.82 -6.11
N PRO A 56 14.61 11.08 -5.90
CA PRO A 56 15.71 11.48 -5.03
C PRO A 56 16.29 12.87 -5.32
N ALA A 57 16.21 13.35 -6.58
CA ALA A 57 16.66 14.67 -6.98
C ALA A 57 15.66 15.79 -6.69
N ALA A 58 14.39 15.48 -6.32
CA ALA A 58 13.39 16.50 -6.01
C ALA A 58 13.72 17.26 -4.73
N THR A 59 13.38 18.55 -4.70
CA THR A 59 13.68 19.47 -3.59
C THR A 59 12.98 19.09 -2.29
N VAL A 60 11.69 18.69 -2.35
CA VAL A 60 10.91 18.30 -1.18
C VAL A 60 11.36 16.91 -0.72
N GLN A 61 11.82 16.81 0.51
CA GLN A 61 12.47 15.61 1.03
C GLN A 61 11.53 14.69 1.83
N ALA A 62 10.35 15.17 2.22
CA ALA A 62 9.46 14.43 3.11
C ALA A 62 7.99 14.59 2.71
N VAL A 63 7.18 13.60 3.09
CA VAL A 63 5.73 13.55 2.89
C VAL A 63 5.00 13.49 4.24
N ASN A 64 3.69 13.80 4.24
CA ASN A 64 2.85 13.77 5.44
C ASN A 64 2.03 12.49 5.55
N GLY A 65 1.88 11.75 4.46
CA GLY A 65 1.18 10.47 4.41
C GLY A 65 1.13 9.90 3.01
N ILE A 66 0.55 8.70 2.88
CA ILE A 66 0.31 8.02 1.61
C ILE A 66 -1.17 7.63 1.53
N LEU A 67 -1.79 7.85 0.37
CA LEU A 67 -3.14 7.38 0.05
C LEU A 67 -3.07 6.09 -0.77
N LEU A 68 -3.76 5.04 -0.30
CA LEU A 68 -4.09 3.84 -1.07
C LEU A 68 -5.60 3.83 -1.27
N THR A 69 -6.12 3.66 -2.50
CA THR A 69 -7.56 3.81 -2.73
C THR A 69 -8.10 2.87 -3.81
N GLY A 70 -9.36 2.47 -3.66
CA GLY A 70 -10.15 1.90 -4.74
C GLY A 70 -10.65 2.98 -5.70
N GLY A 71 -11.57 2.62 -6.60
CA GLY A 71 -12.20 3.55 -7.55
C GLY A 71 -11.34 3.88 -8.76
N SER A 72 -10.20 3.17 -8.99
CA SER A 72 -9.28 3.49 -10.08
C SER A 72 -8.85 4.97 -10.04
N ALA A 73 -8.51 5.59 -11.16
CA ALA A 73 -8.10 6.99 -11.24
C ALA A 73 -9.10 7.97 -10.61
N PHE A 74 -10.40 7.64 -10.58
CA PHE A 74 -11.40 8.49 -9.91
C PHE A 74 -11.21 8.56 -8.40
N GLY A 75 -10.74 7.46 -7.77
CA GLY A 75 -10.49 7.40 -6.33
C GLY A 75 -9.35 8.31 -5.86
N LEU A 76 -8.48 8.78 -6.76
CA LEU A 76 -7.47 9.81 -6.45
C LEU A 76 -8.08 11.09 -5.89
N ALA A 77 -9.37 11.36 -6.14
CA ALA A 77 -10.07 12.48 -5.54
C ALA A 77 -10.09 12.47 -4.00
N ALA A 78 -9.94 11.29 -3.38
CA ALA A 78 -9.83 11.17 -1.92
C ALA A 78 -8.61 11.92 -1.34
N ALA A 79 -7.55 12.13 -2.15
CA ALA A 79 -6.38 12.89 -1.73
C ALA A 79 -6.73 14.32 -1.27
N ALA A 80 -7.71 14.99 -1.91
CA ALA A 80 -8.13 16.33 -1.51
C ALA A 80 -8.64 16.39 -0.07
N GLY A 81 -9.35 15.35 0.39
CA GLY A 81 -9.81 15.24 1.77
C GLY A 81 -8.66 15.02 2.76
N VAL A 82 -7.66 14.23 2.37
CA VAL A 82 -6.44 14.00 3.18
C VAL A 82 -5.63 15.29 3.31
N LEU A 83 -5.43 16.01 2.19
CA LEU A 83 -4.75 17.31 2.17
C LEU A 83 -5.43 18.31 3.11
N ARG A 84 -6.77 18.45 3.01
CA ARG A 84 -7.55 19.35 3.87
C ARG A 84 -7.43 18.95 5.34
N TYR A 85 -7.49 17.65 5.66
CA TYR A 85 -7.31 17.19 7.04
C TYR A 85 -5.95 17.59 7.61
N LEU A 86 -4.86 17.37 6.86
CA LEU A 86 -3.50 17.69 7.27
C LEU A 86 -3.27 19.21 7.39
N GLU A 87 -3.82 20.00 6.48
CA GLU A 87 -3.79 21.45 6.53
C GLU A 87 -4.42 21.98 7.83
N LEU A 88 -5.61 21.46 8.20
CA LEU A 88 -6.29 21.82 9.45
C LEU A 88 -5.50 21.42 10.71
N GLN A 89 -4.60 20.43 10.60
CA GLN A 89 -3.66 20.05 11.65
C GLN A 89 -2.36 20.88 11.62
N GLY A 90 -2.22 21.86 10.72
CA GLY A 90 -1.02 22.64 10.54
C GLY A 90 0.18 21.85 9.99
N GLN A 91 -0.07 20.69 9.38
CA GLN A 91 0.97 19.83 8.79
C GLN A 91 1.20 20.20 7.33
N GLY A 92 2.44 20.02 6.84
CA GLY A 92 2.80 20.26 5.46
C GLY A 92 4.19 20.86 5.30
N PHE A 93 4.65 20.91 4.06
CA PHE A 93 5.87 21.62 3.67
C PHE A 93 5.67 23.11 3.80
N ALA A 94 6.61 23.80 4.48
CA ALA A 94 6.50 25.23 4.76
C ALA A 94 6.92 26.06 3.55
N VAL A 95 6.02 26.94 3.08
CA VAL A 95 6.32 27.97 2.08
C VAL A 95 5.89 29.30 2.66
N GLY A 96 6.82 30.03 3.24
CA GLY A 96 6.49 31.24 4.02
C GLY A 96 5.51 30.89 5.17
N PRO A 97 4.37 31.61 5.27
CA PRO A 97 3.37 31.34 6.32
C PRO A 97 2.46 30.14 5.99
N VAL A 98 2.52 29.60 4.78
CA VAL A 98 1.62 28.54 4.31
C VAL A 98 2.24 27.16 4.57
N ARG A 99 1.39 26.18 4.88
CA ARG A 99 1.74 24.77 4.95
C ARG A 99 1.05 24.03 3.81
N VAL A 100 1.83 23.32 2.99
CA VAL A 100 1.34 22.54 1.87
C VAL A 100 1.55 21.05 2.19
N PRO A 101 0.50 20.31 2.56
CA PRO A 101 0.63 18.87 2.81
C PRO A 101 1.05 18.14 1.53
N ILE A 102 1.89 17.12 1.68
CA ILE A 102 2.37 16.28 0.58
C ILE A 102 1.83 14.86 0.80
N VAL A 103 0.99 14.37 -0.12
CA VAL A 103 0.27 13.09 0.00
C VAL A 103 0.28 12.34 -1.33
N PRO A 104 1.38 11.66 -1.65
CA PRO A 104 1.39 10.74 -2.78
C PRO A 104 0.39 9.59 -2.59
N GLY A 105 -0.04 8.98 -3.70
CA GLY A 105 -0.97 7.88 -3.60
C GLY A 105 -1.00 6.99 -4.83
N ALA A 106 -1.65 5.83 -4.66
CA ALA A 106 -1.88 4.85 -5.72
C ALA A 106 -3.28 4.23 -5.60
N VAL A 107 -3.79 3.72 -6.73
CA VAL A 107 -5.13 3.15 -6.83
C VAL A 107 -5.11 1.67 -7.17
N ILE A 108 -6.16 0.96 -6.74
CA ILE A 108 -6.57 -0.30 -7.34
C ILE A 108 -7.80 -0.08 -8.23
N PHE A 109 -8.03 -0.97 -9.18
CA PHE A 109 -9.24 -1.00 -9.99
C PHE A 109 -10.21 -2.02 -9.34
N ASP A 110 -11.29 -1.53 -8.75
CA ASP A 110 -12.36 -2.33 -8.13
C ASP A 110 -13.75 -2.03 -8.70
N LEU A 111 -13.84 -1.21 -9.76
CA LEU A 111 -15.10 -0.72 -10.35
C LEU A 111 -16.01 -1.84 -10.89
N LEU A 112 -15.49 -3.05 -11.12
CA LEU A 112 -16.26 -4.21 -11.58
C LEU A 112 -16.59 -5.19 -10.45
N THR A 113 -16.18 -4.90 -9.22
CA THR A 113 -16.43 -5.78 -8.07
C THR A 113 -17.75 -5.45 -7.36
N GLY A 114 -18.12 -4.16 -7.36
CA GLY A 114 -19.36 -3.66 -6.78
C GLY A 114 -20.05 -2.66 -7.71
N ASP A 115 -20.52 -1.54 -7.16
CA ASP A 115 -21.12 -0.47 -7.93
C ASP A 115 -20.02 0.41 -8.56
N PRO A 116 -19.91 0.50 -9.90
CA PRO A 116 -18.91 1.32 -10.56
C PRO A 116 -19.10 2.83 -10.34
N ALA A 117 -20.26 3.27 -9.85
CA ALA A 117 -20.52 4.66 -9.48
C ALA A 117 -20.03 4.99 -8.06
N ALA A 118 -19.88 3.98 -7.20
CA ALA A 118 -19.31 4.15 -5.86
C ALA A 118 -17.79 4.32 -5.95
N ARG A 119 -17.29 5.49 -5.52
CA ARG A 119 -15.87 5.85 -5.64
C ARG A 119 -15.45 6.68 -4.44
N PRO A 120 -14.30 6.40 -3.82
CA PRO A 120 -13.78 7.22 -2.73
C PRO A 120 -13.56 8.68 -3.20
N GLY A 121 -14.19 9.64 -2.53
CA GLY A 121 -14.06 11.07 -2.78
C GLY A 121 -13.34 11.79 -1.62
N PRO A 122 -13.32 13.14 -1.61
CA PRO A 122 -12.68 13.92 -0.56
C PRO A 122 -13.21 13.59 0.84
N GLU A 123 -14.50 13.34 1.00
CA GLU A 123 -15.15 13.00 2.27
C GLU A 123 -14.64 11.64 2.79
N ALA A 124 -14.44 10.68 1.89
CA ALA A 124 -13.88 9.37 2.21
C ALA A 124 -12.43 9.49 2.70
N GLY A 125 -11.60 10.30 2.01
CA GLY A 125 -10.22 10.57 2.43
C GLY A 125 -10.13 11.24 3.81
N ALA A 126 -10.98 12.23 4.08
CA ALA A 126 -11.05 12.90 5.38
C ALA A 126 -11.52 11.93 6.49
N ALA A 127 -12.54 11.10 6.22
CA ALA A 127 -13.04 10.10 7.16
C ALA A 127 -11.99 9.04 7.49
N ALA A 128 -11.22 8.58 6.49
CA ALA A 128 -10.10 7.68 6.71
C ALA A 128 -9.03 8.31 7.63
N CYS A 129 -8.73 9.60 7.48
CA CYS A 129 -7.80 10.30 8.38
C CYS A 129 -8.31 10.34 9.82
N LEU A 130 -9.60 10.61 10.02
CA LEU A 130 -10.22 10.65 11.35
C LEU A 130 -10.24 9.29 12.04
N ALA A 131 -10.36 8.21 11.27
CA ALA A 131 -10.33 6.83 11.75
C ALA A 131 -8.90 6.28 12.01
N ALA A 132 -7.85 7.07 11.75
CA ALA A 132 -6.47 6.60 11.79
C ALA A 132 -6.03 6.15 13.19
N THR A 133 -5.55 4.91 13.29
CA THR A 133 -5.15 4.22 14.52
C THR A 133 -3.79 3.50 14.34
N ARG A 134 -3.18 3.10 15.45
CA ARG A 134 -1.99 2.22 15.48
C ARG A 134 -2.33 0.72 15.51
N LYS A 135 -3.61 0.39 15.55
CA LYS A 135 -4.14 -0.98 15.49
C LYS A 135 -5.23 -1.05 14.41
N PRO A 136 -4.86 -0.88 13.12
CA PRO A 136 -5.81 -0.90 12.02
C PRO A 136 -6.40 -2.29 11.83
N GLU A 137 -7.58 -2.34 11.24
CA GLU A 137 -8.20 -3.55 10.73
C GLU A 137 -7.50 -4.02 9.45
N GLU A 138 -7.71 -5.29 9.08
CA GLU A 138 -7.15 -5.92 7.88
C GLU A 138 -8.22 -6.70 7.13
N GLY A 139 -7.92 -7.16 5.93
CA GLY A 139 -8.86 -7.91 5.09
C GLY A 139 -9.66 -7.01 4.13
N ALA A 140 -10.98 -7.20 4.07
CA ALA A 140 -11.88 -6.48 3.16
C ALA A 140 -12.29 -5.09 3.71
N VAL A 141 -11.32 -4.27 4.10
CA VAL A 141 -11.53 -2.92 4.66
C VAL A 141 -10.72 -1.87 3.88
N GLY A 142 -11.18 -0.62 3.90
CA GLY A 142 -10.53 0.48 3.21
C GLY A 142 -10.30 0.17 1.74
N ALA A 143 -9.10 0.43 1.24
CA ALA A 143 -8.71 0.11 -0.13
C ALA A 143 -8.74 -1.39 -0.46
N GLY A 144 -8.78 -2.28 0.56
CA GLY A 144 -8.89 -3.72 0.39
C GLY A 144 -10.32 -4.21 0.12
N THR A 145 -11.35 -3.36 0.28
CA THR A 145 -12.76 -3.76 0.25
C THR A 145 -13.20 -4.40 -1.07
N GLY A 146 -12.83 -3.80 -2.20
CA GLY A 146 -13.17 -4.30 -3.54
C GLY A 146 -12.05 -5.09 -4.21
N ALA A 147 -10.94 -5.34 -3.50
CA ALA A 147 -9.78 -6.01 -4.04
C ALA A 147 -10.06 -7.49 -4.37
N THR A 148 -9.53 -7.95 -5.52
CA THR A 148 -9.65 -9.34 -5.98
C THR A 148 -8.34 -9.86 -6.57
N VAL A 149 -8.12 -11.18 -6.53
CA VAL A 149 -6.90 -11.85 -7.03
C VAL A 149 -7.23 -13.00 -7.98
N ALA A 150 -6.21 -13.58 -8.61
CA ALA A 150 -6.31 -14.74 -9.51
C ALA A 150 -7.23 -14.52 -10.74
N LYS A 151 -7.19 -13.32 -11.30
CA LYS A 151 -8.03 -12.90 -12.43
C LYS A 151 -7.48 -13.26 -13.82
N LEU A 152 -6.28 -13.85 -13.90
CA LEU A 152 -5.66 -14.20 -15.19
C LEU A 152 -6.53 -15.14 -16.02
N ALA A 153 -7.31 -16.01 -15.38
CA ALA A 153 -8.26 -16.90 -16.02
C ALA A 153 -9.65 -16.27 -16.30
N GLY A 154 -9.80 -14.96 -16.07
CA GLY A 154 -11.04 -14.21 -16.24
C GLY A 154 -11.71 -13.85 -14.91
N ALA A 155 -12.58 -12.83 -14.93
CA ALA A 155 -13.24 -12.29 -13.75
C ALA A 155 -14.12 -13.31 -12.99
N ALA A 156 -14.66 -14.31 -13.68
CA ALA A 156 -15.45 -15.39 -13.06
C ALA A 156 -14.64 -16.27 -12.09
N HIS A 157 -13.32 -16.24 -12.18
CA HIS A 157 -12.39 -16.99 -11.33
C HIS A 157 -11.73 -16.11 -10.26
N ALA A 158 -12.15 -14.84 -10.15
CA ALA A 158 -11.61 -13.94 -9.16
C ALA A 158 -11.96 -14.38 -7.73
N HIS A 159 -10.97 -14.29 -6.84
CA HIS A 159 -11.13 -14.52 -5.41
C HIS A 159 -10.97 -13.19 -4.65
N PRO A 160 -11.56 -13.07 -3.44
CA PRO A 160 -11.30 -11.89 -2.61
C PRO A 160 -9.81 -11.66 -2.39
N GLY A 161 -9.39 -10.40 -2.54
CA GLY A 161 -8.09 -9.90 -2.14
C GLY A 161 -8.16 -9.32 -0.73
N GLY A 162 -7.54 -8.16 -0.51
CA GLY A 162 -7.66 -7.46 0.76
C GLY A 162 -6.42 -6.65 1.11
N ILE A 163 -6.49 -5.96 2.26
CA ILE A 163 -5.34 -5.30 2.85
C ILE A 163 -4.74 -6.17 3.96
N GLY A 164 -3.43 -6.33 3.95
CA GLY A 164 -2.71 -7.05 5.00
C GLY A 164 -1.52 -6.28 5.52
N ILE A 165 -1.16 -6.54 6.77
CA ILE A 165 -0.07 -5.88 7.47
C ILE A 165 0.87 -6.95 8.06
N ALA A 166 2.16 -6.78 7.82
CA ALA A 166 3.17 -7.62 8.43
C ALA A 166 4.38 -6.79 8.86
N THR A 167 4.96 -7.16 10.01
CA THR A 167 6.12 -6.46 10.57
C THR A 167 7.28 -7.43 10.78
N VAL A 168 8.48 -7.00 10.39
CA VAL A 168 9.73 -7.77 10.48
C VAL A 168 10.82 -6.90 11.11
N ARG A 169 11.75 -7.50 11.85
CA ARG A 169 12.93 -6.82 12.37
C ARG A 169 14.06 -6.83 11.34
N ALA A 170 14.78 -5.70 11.27
CA ALA A 170 15.99 -5.52 10.49
C ALA A 170 17.11 -5.01 11.42
N GLY A 171 17.69 -5.90 12.22
CA GLY A 171 18.57 -5.51 13.30
C GLY A 171 17.84 -4.68 14.37
N ALA A 172 18.30 -3.45 14.62
CA ALA A 172 17.65 -2.51 15.53
C ALA A 172 16.36 -1.91 14.93
N ALA A 173 16.25 -1.85 13.60
CA ALA A 173 15.10 -1.26 12.92
C ALA A 173 13.91 -2.23 12.84
N THR A 174 12.74 -1.62 12.67
CA THR A 174 11.46 -2.29 12.42
C THR A 174 10.99 -1.95 11.02
N VAL A 175 10.50 -2.94 10.27
CA VAL A 175 9.94 -2.76 8.93
C VAL A 175 8.53 -3.31 8.90
N SER A 176 7.55 -2.47 8.59
CA SER A 176 6.14 -2.85 8.42
C SER A 176 5.73 -2.67 6.97
N ALA A 177 5.13 -3.70 6.37
CA ALA A 177 4.50 -3.63 5.06
C ALA A 177 2.98 -3.58 5.22
N ILE A 178 2.34 -2.65 4.55
CA ILE A 178 0.89 -2.45 4.45
C ILE A 178 0.53 -2.63 2.98
N ILE A 179 -0.08 -3.75 2.60
CA ILE A 179 -0.26 -4.12 1.18
C ILE A 179 -1.74 -4.35 0.88
N VAL A 180 -2.22 -3.70 -0.16
CA VAL A 180 -3.53 -3.96 -0.78
C VAL A 180 -3.31 -4.84 -2.00
N THR A 181 -3.86 -6.06 -1.97
CA THR A 181 -3.62 -7.07 -3.00
C THR A 181 -4.82 -7.20 -3.92
N ASN A 182 -4.71 -6.64 -5.15
CA ASN A 182 -5.71 -6.71 -6.23
C ASN A 182 -5.09 -7.27 -7.51
N ALA A 183 -4.29 -8.32 -7.41
CA ALA A 183 -3.42 -8.85 -8.45
C ALA A 183 -4.15 -9.62 -9.56
N VAL A 184 -3.56 -9.65 -10.77
CA VAL A 184 -3.96 -10.58 -11.82
C VAL A 184 -3.60 -12.03 -11.47
N GLY A 185 -2.49 -12.24 -10.79
CA GLY A 185 -1.89 -13.52 -10.48
C GLY A 185 -2.55 -14.28 -9.33
N ALA A 186 -2.17 -15.54 -9.24
CA ALA A 186 -2.42 -16.46 -8.12
C ALA A 186 -1.61 -16.05 -6.90
N ILE A 187 -2.04 -16.47 -5.71
CA ILE A 187 -1.37 -16.17 -4.44
C ILE A 187 -0.75 -17.43 -3.85
N ARG A 188 0.55 -17.37 -3.56
CA ARG A 188 1.31 -18.46 -2.96
C ARG A 188 1.96 -17.97 -1.66
N ASP A 189 1.92 -18.79 -0.64
CA ASP A 189 2.68 -18.53 0.59
C ASP A 189 4.14 -19.00 0.37
N PRO A 190 5.12 -18.07 0.31
CA PRO A 190 6.51 -18.46 0.06
C PRO A 190 7.18 -19.18 1.24
N GLN A 191 6.57 -19.17 2.44
CA GLN A 191 7.09 -19.88 3.60
C GLN A 191 6.70 -21.37 3.60
N THR A 192 5.44 -21.66 3.26
CA THR A 192 4.91 -23.05 3.23
C THR A 192 4.92 -23.64 1.82
N ASN A 193 5.09 -22.82 0.80
CA ASN A 193 5.01 -23.18 -0.60
C ASN A 193 3.59 -23.57 -1.08
N GLU A 194 2.57 -23.30 -0.28
CA GLU A 194 1.17 -23.60 -0.58
C GLU A 194 0.53 -22.50 -1.41
N TRP A 195 -0.34 -22.90 -2.34
CA TRP A 195 -1.24 -21.98 -3.03
C TRP A 195 -2.39 -21.59 -2.10
N ILE A 196 -2.45 -20.32 -1.74
CA ILE A 196 -3.60 -19.74 -1.01
C ILE A 196 -4.78 -19.58 -1.98
N VAL A 197 -4.49 -19.10 -3.20
CA VAL A 197 -5.42 -19.04 -4.31
C VAL A 197 -4.66 -19.49 -5.57
N ALA A 198 -5.09 -20.56 -6.20
CA ALA A 198 -4.50 -21.08 -7.44
C ALA A 198 -5.25 -20.58 -8.68
N LEU A 199 -4.57 -20.52 -9.81
CA LEU A 199 -5.22 -20.33 -11.11
C LEU A 199 -5.76 -21.69 -11.61
N PRO A 200 -6.95 -21.71 -12.25
CA PRO A 200 -7.42 -22.92 -12.94
C PRO A 200 -6.52 -23.27 -14.12
N ALA A 201 -6.50 -24.54 -14.49
CA ALA A 201 -5.66 -25.06 -15.58
C ALA A 201 -6.03 -24.51 -16.97
N SER A 202 -7.23 -23.96 -17.14
CA SER A 202 -7.73 -23.38 -18.37
C SER A 202 -8.51 -22.11 -18.07
N GLY A 203 -8.45 -21.13 -18.95
CA GLY A 203 -9.11 -19.84 -18.83
C GLY A 203 -8.24 -18.76 -19.47
N GLY A 204 -8.82 -17.63 -19.77
CA GLY A 204 -8.17 -16.45 -20.31
C GLY A 204 -9.16 -15.29 -20.31
N GLY A 205 -8.66 -14.06 -20.51
CA GLY A 205 -9.52 -12.87 -20.60
C GLY A 205 -9.38 -11.92 -19.41
N ALA A 206 -8.21 -11.91 -18.77
CA ALA A 206 -7.87 -10.84 -17.80
C ALA A 206 -7.93 -9.49 -18.51
N LEU A 207 -8.51 -8.49 -17.82
CA LEU A 207 -8.62 -7.13 -18.34
C LEU A 207 -7.33 -6.36 -18.02
N ALA A 208 -6.77 -5.72 -19.05
CA ALA A 208 -5.64 -4.81 -18.87
C ALA A 208 -6.03 -3.61 -18.00
N GLY A 209 -5.15 -3.19 -17.08
CA GLY A 209 -5.37 -2.05 -16.20
C GLY A 209 -6.41 -2.28 -15.09
N ALA A 210 -6.91 -3.53 -14.94
CA ALA A 210 -7.88 -3.88 -13.89
C ALA A 210 -7.24 -4.57 -12.68
N ASN A 211 -5.90 -4.62 -12.64
CA ASN A 211 -5.16 -5.37 -11.63
C ASN A 211 -4.04 -4.50 -11.07
N THR A 212 -3.78 -4.60 -9.79
CA THR A 212 -2.77 -3.73 -9.17
C THR A 212 -2.52 -4.19 -7.73
N THR A 213 -1.26 -4.35 -7.34
CA THR A 213 -0.90 -4.45 -5.94
C THR A 213 -0.22 -3.17 -5.52
N ILE A 214 -0.81 -2.47 -4.54
CA ILE A 214 -0.27 -1.22 -4.01
C ILE A 214 0.08 -1.36 -2.54
N GLY A 215 1.07 -0.60 -2.07
CA GLY A 215 1.42 -0.70 -0.67
C GLY A 215 2.43 0.31 -0.17
N VAL A 216 2.61 0.28 1.15
CA VAL A 216 3.56 1.13 1.87
C VAL A 216 4.48 0.26 2.72
N ILE A 217 5.76 0.45 2.57
CA ILE A 217 6.80 -0.10 3.43
C ILE A 217 7.25 1.00 4.38
N ALA A 218 6.89 0.91 5.64
CA ALA A 218 7.28 1.88 6.65
C ALA A 218 8.38 1.32 7.55
N THR A 219 9.42 2.11 7.83
CA THR A 219 10.53 1.71 8.69
C THR A 219 11.00 2.87 9.55
N ASP A 220 11.41 2.58 10.79
CA ASP A 220 12.10 3.52 11.66
C ASP A 220 13.62 3.61 11.38
N ALA A 221 14.12 2.90 10.37
CA ALA A 221 15.50 3.05 9.90
C ALA A 221 15.74 4.46 9.36
N LEU A 222 16.89 5.05 9.71
CA LEU A 222 17.35 6.33 9.15
C LEU A 222 17.80 6.10 7.69
N LEU A 223 17.00 6.54 6.72
CA LEU A 223 17.26 6.39 5.30
C LEU A 223 17.31 7.74 4.59
N THR A 224 18.19 7.87 3.60
CA THR A 224 18.11 8.89 2.54
C THR A 224 17.00 8.53 1.54
N LYS A 225 16.55 9.48 0.70
CA LYS A 225 15.58 9.18 -0.37
C LYS A 225 16.09 8.07 -1.32
N ALA A 226 17.37 8.09 -1.69
CA ALA A 226 17.95 7.06 -2.54
C ALA A 226 17.96 5.68 -1.88
N GLN A 227 18.20 5.60 -0.57
CA GLN A 227 18.10 4.34 0.18
C GLN A 227 16.64 3.89 0.31
N ALA A 228 15.69 4.81 0.57
CA ALA A 228 14.26 4.51 0.60
C ALA A 228 13.78 3.99 -0.77
N GLN A 229 14.27 4.55 -1.89
CA GLN A 229 14.03 4.05 -3.24
C GLN A 229 14.48 2.58 -3.39
N ARG A 230 15.67 2.24 -2.90
CA ARG A 230 16.19 0.87 -2.93
C ARG A 230 15.35 -0.09 -2.07
N VAL A 231 14.78 0.39 -0.95
CA VAL A 231 13.87 -0.41 -0.11
C VAL A 231 12.55 -0.65 -0.84
N ALA A 232 11.95 0.38 -1.50
CA ALA A 232 10.75 0.21 -2.30
C ALA A 232 10.97 -0.79 -3.45
N THR A 233 12.11 -0.69 -4.13
CA THR A 233 12.54 -1.62 -5.19
C THR A 233 12.65 -3.07 -4.68
N ALA A 234 13.33 -3.30 -3.54
CA ALA A 234 13.50 -4.63 -2.97
C ALA A 234 12.17 -5.23 -2.44
N ALA A 235 11.23 -4.40 -2.02
CA ALA A 235 9.92 -4.86 -1.58
C ALA A 235 9.14 -5.57 -2.71
N HIS A 236 9.34 -5.20 -3.97
CA HIS A 236 8.76 -5.89 -5.13
C HIS A 236 9.25 -7.34 -5.28
N ASP A 237 10.45 -7.69 -4.78
CA ASP A 237 10.90 -9.08 -4.75
C ASP A 237 9.99 -9.91 -3.81
N GLY A 238 9.51 -9.31 -2.72
CA GLY A 238 8.52 -9.93 -1.83
C GLY A 238 7.16 -10.11 -2.52
N LEU A 239 6.75 -9.13 -3.32
CA LEU A 239 5.52 -9.21 -4.12
C LEU A 239 5.63 -10.36 -5.14
N ALA A 240 6.73 -10.44 -5.91
CA ALA A 240 6.96 -11.49 -6.89
C ALA A 240 7.11 -12.90 -6.27
N ARG A 241 7.47 -13.00 -4.99
CA ARG A 241 7.51 -14.28 -4.26
C ARG A 241 6.12 -14.79 -3.86
N ALA A 242 5.14 -13.90 -3.70
CA ALA A 242 3.80 -14.24 -3.24
C ALA A 242 2.75 -14.22 -4.36
N ILE A 243 2.98 -13.53 -5.48
CA ILE A 243 2.04 -13.34 -6.60
C ILE A 243 2.62 -13.95 -7.89
N HIS A 244 1.85 -14.77 -8.59
CA HIS A 244 2.28 -15.46 -9.82
C HIS A 244 1.20 -15.42 -10.90
N PRO A 245 1.45 -14.73 -12.06
CA PRO A 245 2.53 -13.79 -12.32
C PRO A 245 2.32 -12.45 -11.60
N ALA A 246 3.39 -11.64 -11.52
CA ALA A 246 3.39 -10.27 -11.02
C ALA A 246 4.04 -9.33 -12.05
N HIS A 247 3.81 -8.01 -11.90
CA HIS A 247 4.45 -6.96 -12.71
C HIS A 247 4.19 -7.11 -14.21
N THR A 248 3.02 -7.60 -14.58
CA THR A 248 2.63 -7.76 -15.99
C THR A 248 2.14 -6.42 -16.56
N ASP A 249 1.95 -6.36 -17.88
CA ASP A 249 1.29 -5.22 -18.56
C ASP A 249 -0.16 -5.03 -18.11
N LEU A 250 -0.72 -6.03 -17.40
CA LEU A 250 -2.08 -6.01 -16.86
C LEU A 250 -2.17 -5.41 -15.45
N ASP A 251 -1.03 -5.28 -14.76
CA ASP A 251 -0.94 -4.81 -13.37
C ASP A 251 -0.47 -3.34 -13.29
N GLY A 252 -0.77 -2.66 -12.20
CA GLY A 252 -0.28 -1.32 -11.89
C GLY A 252 0.57 -1.26 -10.63
N ASP A 253 1.31 -2.33 -10.33
CA ASP A 253 2.02 -2.55 -9.06
C ASP A 253 2.90 -1.38 -8.64
N THR A 254 2.60 -0.83 -7.46
CA THR A 254 3.23 0.39 -6.95
C THR A 254 3.49 0.25 -5.44
N LEU A 255 4.76 0.35 -5.03
CA LEU A 255 5.14 0.30 -3.63
C LEU A 255 5.87 1.58 -3.20
N PHE A 256 5.40 2.16 -2.10
CA PHE A 256 6.03 3.32 -1.45
C PHE A 256 6.92 2.84 -0.31
N CYS A 257 7.99 3.59 -0.02
CA CYS A 257 8.78 3.43 1.20
C CYS A 257 8.72 4.72 2.02
N LEU A 258 8.54 4.57 3.34
CA LEU A 258 8.57 5.66 4.32
C LEU A 258 9.65 5.38 5.38
N SER A 259 10.59 6.31 5.56
CA SER A 259 11.49 6.34 6.73
C SER A 259 10.88 7.28 7.77
N VAL A 260 10.25 6.70 8.79
CA VAL A 260 9.39 7.37 9.78
C VAL A 260 10.05 7.56 11.14
N GLY A 261 9.45 8.36 12.02
CA GLY A 261 9.93 8.56 13.41
C GLY A 261 10.74 9.83 13.62
N GLY A 262 10.94 10.67 12.60
CA GLY A 262 11.67 11.94 12.76
C GLY A 262 13.07 11.74 13.35
N ASP A 263 13.38 12.40 14.47
CA ASP A 263 14.67 12.27 15.16
C ASP A 263 14.83 10.96 15.95
N LEU A 264 13.76 10.16 16.09
CA LEU A 264 13.79 8.85 16.75
C LEU A 264 14.19 7.70 15.81
N ARG A 265 14.49 8.00 14.54
CA ARG A 265 14.98 6.99 13.58
C ARG A 265 16.28 6.37 14.04
N VAL A 266 16.41 5.07 13.81
CA VAL A 266 17.58 4.29 14.23
C VAL A 266 18.56 4.05 13.08
N PRO A 267 19.87 4.13 13.29
CA PRO A 267 20.84 3.65 12.33
C PRO A 267 20.63 2.15 12.06
N ALA A 268 20.60 1.77 10.80
CA ALA A 268 20.43 0.38 10.38
C ALA A 268 21.22 0.10 9.09
N ASP A 269 21.59 -1.17 8.89
CA ASP A 269 22.14 -1.61 7.61
C ASP A 269 21.03 -1.54 6.53
N PRO A 270 21.19 -0.72 5.47
CA PRO A 270 20.19 -0.63 4.41
C PRO A 270 19.88 -1.97 3.75
N THR A 271 20.86 -2.89 3.65
CA THR A 271 20.66 -4.23 3.08
C THR A 271 19.73 -5.06 3.96
N ALA A 272 19.91 -5.02 5.28
CA ALA A 272 19.01 -5.71 6.21
C ALA A 272 17.58 -5.16 6.12
N VAL A 273 17.41 -3.84 5.93
CA VAL A 273 16.09 -3.21 5.74
C VAL A 273 15.44 -3.66 4.42
N GLN A 274 16.20 -3.76 3.32
CA GLN A 274 15.71 -4.26 2.03
C GLN A 274 15.23 -5.71 2.12
N ILE A 275 16.01 -6.58 2.76
CA ILE A 275 15.64 -8.00 2.98
C ILE A 275 14.35 -8.10 3.81
N ALA A 276 14.25 -7.33 4.88
CA ALA A 276 13.07 -7.30 5.75
C ALA A 276 11.84 -6.73 5.01
N ALA A 277 12.02 -5.75 4.11
CA ALA A 277 10.95 -5.19 3.29
C ALA A 277 10.35 -6.24 2.34
N ALA A 278 11.20 -7.01 1.64
CA ALA A 278 10.74 -8.12 0.80
C ALA A 278 9.98 -9.18 1.61
N GLU A 279 10.50 -9.56 2.77
CA GLU A 279 9.85 -10.56 3.63
C GLU A 279 8.52 -10.04 4.20
N ALA A 280 8.47 -8.80 4.71
CA ALA A 280 7.25 -8.18 5.22
C ALA A 280 6.18 -8.07 4.12
N THR A 281 6.57 -7.68 2.89
CA THR A 281 5.67 -7.59 1.75
C THR A 281 5.02 -8.92 1.44
N ALA A 282 5.80 -9.99 1.31
CA ALA A 282 5.25 -11.32 1.02
C ALA A 282 4.27 -11.79 2.09
N ARG A 283 4.61 -11.59 3.38
CA ARG A 283 3.73 -11.95 4.51
C ARG A 283 2.45 -11.12 4.52
N ALA A 284 2.54 -9.81 4.25
CA ALA A 284 1.37 -8.92 4.21
C ALA A 284 0.39 -9.33 3.09
N ILE A 285 0.89 -9.69 1.90
CA ILE A 285 0.06 -10.19 0.79
C ILE A 285 -0.72 -11.45 1.21
N VAL A 286 -0.03 -12.47 1.71
CA VAL A 286 -0.66 -13.72 2.15
C VAL A 286 -1.70 -13.46 3.24
N ARG A 287 -1.37 -12.61 4.20
CA ARG A 287 -2.26 -12.26 5.30
C ARG A 287 -3.50 -11.51 4.83
N GLY A 288 -3.34 -10.50 3.96
CA GLY A 288 -4.43 -9.70 3.43
C GLY A 288 -5.45 -10.55 2.65
N VAL A 289 -4.97 -11.48 1.82
CA VAL A 289 -5.83 -12.38 1.03
C VAL A 289 -6.55 -13.40 1.93
N ARG A 290 -5.89 -13.96 2.94
CA ARG A 290 -6.54 -14.88 3.90
C ARG A 290 -7.66 -14.17 4.69
N LEU A 291 -7.45 -12.94 5.12
CA LEU A 291 -8.42 -12.15 5.89
C LEU A 291 -9.51 -11.53 5.00
N GLY A 292 -9.26 -11.29 3.73
CA GLY A 292 -10.25 -10.77 2.79
C GLY A 292 -11.28 -11.81 2.34
N ALA A 293 -10.96 -13.10 2.50
CA ALA A 293 -11.83 -14.23 2.15
C ALA A 293 -12.79 -14.64 3.30
N GLY A 294 -12.59 -14.15 4.49
CA GLY A 294 -13.44 -14.40 5.69
C GLY A 294 -14.34 -13.24 5.94
#